data_73341ecb1921a151c674f8436197587b
#
_entry.id   73341ecb1921a151c674f8436197587b
#
_cell.length_a   1.000
_cell.length_b   1.000
_cell.length_c   1.000
_cell.angle_alpha   90.00
_cell.angle_beta   90.00
_cell.angle_gamma   90.00
#
_symmetry.space_group_name_H-M   'P 1'
#
loop_
_entity.id
_entity.type
_entity.pdbx_description
1 polymer ?
#
loop_
_entity_poly.entity_id
_entity_poly.type
_entity_poly.pdbx_seq_one_letter_code
_entity_poly.pdbx_strand_id
1 'polypeptide(L)'
;MSIYALKPKFQNLLCPIVKRLYQKGITANQVTLFACAVSILIGLLLALFAGVSTLFWLLPIWLFVRMALNAMDGMLAREFGQQSALGGYLNEITDIAADAALYLPFAFIVPFGGVQIALFIWLAAMTEFCGVLGQIHGNGRRYDGPFGKSDRAFFIGALAVWYAIAGSFHSLFYILMWLACAALFYTCYKRVINGLKAV
;
A
#
# COMPACT_ATOMS: atom_id res chain seq x y z
N MET A 1 -12.54 -18.09 -10.53
CA MET A 1 -11.41 -17.46 -11.26
C MET A 1 -10.44 -16.93 -10.22
N SER A 2 -9.19 -17.41 -10.20
CA SER A 2 -8.21 -16.95 -9.21
C SER A 2 -7.79 -15.51 -9.53
N ILE A 3 -7.71 -14.65 -8.49
CA ILE A 3 -7.17 -13.25 -8.58
C ILE A 3 -5.76 -13.25 -9.19
N TYR A 4 -5.01 -14.32 -9.04
CA TYR A 4 -3.72 -14.53 -9.70
C TYR A 4 -3.79 -14.53 -11.25
N ALA A 5 -4.90 -14.95 -11.85
CA ALA A 5 -5.09 -14.92 -13.29
C ALA A 5 -5.34 -13.51 -13.85
N LEU A 6 -5.69 -12.56 -12.99
CA LEU A 6 -5.90 -11.16 -13.37
C LEU A 6 -4.59 -10.39 -13.49
N LYS A 7 -3.55 -10.78 -12.73
CA LYS A 7 -2.25 -10.09 -12.72
C LYS A 7 -1.58 -10.03 -14.10
N PRO A 8 -1.46 -11.14 -14.86
CA PRO A 8 -0.89 -11.09 -16.22
C PRO A 8 -1.72 -10.24 -17.17
N LYS A 9 -3.06 -10.31 -17.10
CA LYS A 9 -3.94 -9.50 -17.93
C LYS A 9 -3.76 -8.00 -17.66
N PHE A 10 -3.67 -7.62 -16.38
CA PHE A 10 -3.42 -6.25 -15.97
C PHE A 10 -2.05 -5.75 -16.44
N GLN A 11 -1.00 -6.56 -16.30
CA GLN A 11 0.33 -6.24 -16.81
C GLN A 11 0.35 -6.08 -18.35
N ASN A 12 -0.35 -6.95 -19.08
CA ASN A 12 -0.47 -6.83 -20.54
C ASN A 12 -1.15 -5.52 -20.96
N LEU A 13 -2.15 -5.06 -20.20
CA LEU A 13 -2.79 -3.76 -20.43
C LEU A 13 -1.83 -2.59 -20.21
N LEU A 14 -0.92 -2.71 -19.22
CA LEU A 14 0.06 -1.67 -18.92
C LEU A 14 1.28 -1.69 -19.84
N CYS A 15 1.57 -2.81 -20.52
CA CYS A 15 2.75 -2.98 -21.36
C CYS A 15 2.96 -1.86 -22.40
N PRO A 16 1.95 -1.39 -23.16
CA PRO A 16 2.16 -0.29 -24.11
C PRO A 16 2.54 1.03 -23.42
N ILE A 17 2.04 1.28 -22.20
CA ILE A 17 2.37 2.48 -21.42
C ILE A 17 3.82 2.36 -20.95
N VAL A 18 4.21 1.20 -20.40
CA VAL A 18 5.57 0.93 -19.92
C VAL A 18 6.60 1.11 -21.03
N LYS A 19 6.32 0.59 -22.25
CA LYS A 19 7.19 0.77 -23.43
C LYS A 19 7.36 2.25 -23.79
N ARG A 20 6.28 3.04 -23.74
CA ARG A 20 6.34 4.49 -23.99
C ARG A 20 7.16 5.23 -22.92
N LEU A 21 7.02 4.85 -21.64
CA LEU A 21 7.80 5.41 -20.56
C LEU A 21 9.29 5.13 -20.77
N TYR A 22 9.64 3.88 -21.10
CA TYR A 22 11.01 3.49 -21.38
C TYR A 22 11.61 4.27 -22.57
N GLN A 23 10.86 4.40 -23.67
CA GLN A 23 11.29 5.17 -24.86
C GLN A 23 11.53 6.65 -24.56
N LYS A 24 10.82 7.21 -23.57
CA LYS A 24 11.04 8.58 -23.10
C LYS A 24 12.16 8.70 -22.07
N GLY A 25 12.90 7.63 -21.77
CA GLY A 25 13.97 7.61 -20.80
C GLY A 25 13.52 7.66 -19.32
N ILE A 26 12.22 7.42 -19.06
CA ILE A 26 11.70 7.39 -17.68
C ILE A 26 12.13 6.09 -17.01
N THR A 27 12.73 6.23 -15.83
CA THR A 27 13.25 5.09 -15.05
C THR A 27 12.24 4.53 -14.06
N ALA A 28 12.43 3.25 -13.67
CA ALA A 28 11.64 2.60 -12.63
C ALA A 28 11.64 3.43 -11.33
N ASN A 29 12.81 3.91 -10.90
CA ASN A 29 12.96 4.71 -9.69
C ASN A 29 12.18 6.03 -9.75
N GLN A 30 12.10 6.68 -10.92
CA GLN A 30 11.31 7.89 -11.10
C GLN A 30 9.81 7.62 -10.94
N VAL A 31 9.31 6.49 -11.46
CA VAL A 31 7.91 6.09 -11.28
C VAL A 31 7.60 5.82 -9.81
N THR A 32 8.48 5.11 -9.11
CA THR A 32 8.35 4.82 -7.68
C THR A 32 8.32 6.10 -6.84
N LEU A 33 9.27 7.03 -7.08
CA LEU A 33 9.34 8.31 -6.37
C LEU A 33 8.13 9.21 -6.67
N PHE A 34 7.67 9.24 -7.92
CA PHE A 34 6.45 9.96 -8.30
C PHE A 34 5.23 9.42 -7.55
N ALA A 35 5.05 8.10 -7.52
CA ALA A 35 3.95 7.47 -6.80
C ALA A 35 3.97 7.80 -5.30
N CYS A 36 5.16 7.83 -4.69
CA CYS A 36 5.34 8.22 -3.29
C CYS A 36 5.00 9.69 -3.06
N ALA A 37 5.57 10.60 -3.86
CA ALA A 37 5.36 12.04 -3.71
C ALA A 37 3.88 12.41 -3.81
N VAL A 38 3.18 11.89 -4.82
CA VAL A 38 1.73 12.15 -4.98
C VAL A 38 0.93 11.51 -3.84
N SER A 39 1.32 10.33 -3.34
CA SER A 39 0.67 9.73 -2.16
C SER A 39 0.81 10.61 -0.92
N ILE A 40 1.98 11.17 -0.68
CA ILE A 40 2.23 12.10 0.43
C ILE A 40 1.38 13.37 0.26
N LEU A 41 1.35 13.95 -0.94
CA LEU A 41 0.55 15.15 -1.21
C LEU A 41 -0.94 14.92 -0.99
N ILE A 42 -1.48 13.80 -1.48
CA ILE A 42 -2.90 13.43 -1.26
C ILE A 42 -3.14 13.18 0.23
N GLY A 43 -2.26 12.44 0.91
CA GLY A 43 -2.40 12.18 2.35
C GLY A 43 -2.41 13.49 3.16
N LEU A 44 -1.49 14.41 2.89
CA LEU A 44 -1.45 15.72 3.54
C LEU A 44 -2.71 16.55 3.24
N LEU A 45 -3.15 16.59 1.98
CA LEU A 45 -4.38 17.28 1.60
C LEU A 45 -5.58 16.75 2.38
N LEU A 46 -5.76 15.43 2.42
CA LEU A 46 -6.86 14.80 3.11
C LEU A 46 -6.77 14.97 4.64
N ALA A 47 -5.56 15.01 5.21
CA ALA A 47 -5.37 15.26 6.64
C ALA A 47 -5.71 16.71 7.01
N LEU A 48 -5.30 17.68 6.19
CA LEU A 48 -5.61 19.11 6.41
C LEU A 48 -7.11 19.40 6.25
N PHE A 49 -7.79 18.70 5.36
CA PHE A 49 -9.20 18.88 5.07
C PHE A 49 -10.04 17.65 5.45
N ALA A 50 -9.69 17.00 6.58
CA ALA A 50 -10.33 15.76 7.01
C ALA A 50 -11.86 15.88 7.23
N GLY A 51 -12.36 17.09 7.54
CA GLY A 51 -13.79 17.37 7.66
C GLY A 51 -14.56 17.45 6.33
N VAL A 52 -13.86 17.51 5.20
CA VAL A 52 -14.50 17.56 3.86
C VAL A 52 -14.58 16.15 3.27
N SER A 53 -15.64 15.44 3.62
CA SER A 53 -15.81 14.01 3.28
C SER A 53 -15.72 13.74 1.78
N THR A 54 -16.22 14.63 0.92
CA THR A 54 -16.20 14.47 -0.54
C THR A 54 -14.79 14.39 -1.13
N LEU A 55 -13.78 14.99 -0.49
CA LEU A 55 -12.39 14.86 -0.93
C LEU A 55 -11.86 13.43 -0.81
N PHE A 56 -12.46 12.61 0.04
CA PHE A 56 -12.02 11.23 0.24
C PHE A 56 -12.25 10.31 -0.97
N TRP A 57 -13.00 10.76 -2.00
CA TRP A 57 -13.02 10.08 -3.30
C TRP A 57 -11.64 10.02 -3.97
N LEU A 58 -10.74 10.95 -3.66
CA LEU A 58 -9.37 10.92 -4.18
C LEU A 58 -8.62 9.67 -3.74
N LEU A 59 -8.91 9.15 -2.55
CA LEU A 59 -8.16 8.04 -1.97
C LEU A 59 -8.34 6.72 -2.73
N PRO A 60 -9.56 6.20 -2.96
CA PRO A 60 -9.74 4.97 -3.73
C PRO A 60 -9.27 5.10 -5.19
N ILE A 61 -9.48 6.26 -5.81
CA ILE A 61 -9.01 6.55 -7.16
C ILE A 61 -7.47 6.48 -7.19
N TRP A 62 -6.81 7.16 -6.24
CA TRP A 62 -5.36 7.16 -6.17
C TRP A 62 -4.77 5.80 -5.82
N LEU A 63 -5.37 5.06 -4.91
CA LEU A 63 -4.92 3.69 -4.57
C LEU A 63 -4.93 2.78 -5.81
N PHE A 64 -5.94 2.91 -6.68
CA PHE A 64 -5.98 2.18 -7.95
C PHE A 64 -4.87 2.63 -8.90
N VAL A 65 -4.67 3.94 -9.08
CA VAL A 65 -3.57 4.48 -9.92
C VAL A 65 -2.21 4.06 -9.37
N ARG A 66 -2.01 4.15 -8.06
CA ARG A 66 -0.77 3.71 -7.40
C ARG A 66 -0.50 2.22 -7.60
N MET A 67 -1.53 1.38 -7.58
CA MET A 67 -1.38 -0.05 -7.90
C MET A 67 -0.85 -0.24 -9.32
N ALA A 68 -1.33 0.55 -10.29
CA ALA A 68 -0.82 0.52 -11.66
C ALA A 68 0.62 1.02 -11.75
N LEU A 69 0.97 2.13 -11.06
CA LEU A 69 2.34 2.67 -11.01
C LEU A 69 3.32 1.64 -10.41
N ASN A 70 2.97 0.97 -9.31
CA ASN A 70 3.79 -0.08 -8.71
C ASN A 70 3.92 -1.34 -9.59
N ALA A 71 2.95 -1.60 -10.47
CA ALA A 71 3.11 -2.64 -11.48
C ALA A 71 4.07 -2.19 -12.59
N MET A 72 3.98 -0.92 -13.02
CA MET A 72 4.80 -0.36 -14.09
C MET A 72 6.27 -0.21 -13.69
N ASP A 73 6.59 0.23 -12.45
CA ASP A 73 7.97 0.30 -11.99
C ASP A 73 8.62 -1.09 -11.93
N GLY A 74 7.87 -2.08 -11.44
CA GLY A 74 8.33 -3.46 -11.44
C GLY A 74 8.52 -4.06 -12.85
N MET A 75 7.71 -3.65 -13.84
CA MET A 75 7.90 -4.04 -15.25
C MET A 75 9.13 -3.34 -15.84
N LEU A 76 9.30 -2.02 -15.64
CA LEU A 76 10.49 -1.29 -16.06
C LEU A 76 11.75 -1.92 -15.48
N ALA A 77 11.74 -2.27 -14.20
CA ALA A 77 12.89 -2.88 -13.54
C ALA A 77 13.23 -4.25 -14.16
N ARG A 78 12.26 -5.15 -14.30
CA ARG A 78 12.51 -6.55 -14.70
C ARG A 78 12.62 -6.74 -16.21
N GLU A 79 11.75 -6.11 -16.99
CA GLU A 79 11.64 -6.38 -18.44
C GLU A 79 12.56 -5.47 -19.25
N PHE A 80 12.96 -4.31 -18.71
CA PHE A 80 13.84 -3.35 -19.39
C PHE A 80 15.22 -3.18 -18.69
N GLY A 81 15.58 -4.13 -17.83
CA GLY A 81 16.92 -4.20 -17.25
C GLY A 81 17.28 -3.04 -16.30
N GLN A 82 16.29 -2.37 -15.69
CA GLN A 82 16.51 -1.23 -14.79
C GLN A 82 16.59 -1.64 -13.31
N GLN A 83 16.82 -2.92 -13.03
CA GLN A 83 16.99 -3.40 -11.64
C GLN A 83 18.24 -2.79 -11.01
N SER A 84 18.12 -2.30 -9.78
CA SER A 84 19.25 -1.79 -9.01
C SER A 84 19.04 -2.00 -7.51
N ALA A 85 20.12 -2.05 -6.74
CA ALA A 85 20.06 -2.11 -5.28
C ALA A 85 19.31 -0.90 -4.72
N LEU A 86 19.57 0.31 -5.25
CA LEU A 86 18.85 1.53 -4.87
C LEU A 86 17.34 1.39 -5.13
N GLY A 87 16.95 0.81 -6.29
CA GLY A 87 15.55 0.58 -6.63
C GLY A 87 14.85 -0.33 -5.62
N GLY A 88 15.54 -1.35 -5.12
CA GLY A 88 15.05 -2.21 -4.06
C GLY A 88 14.77 -1.44 -2.76
N TYR A 89 15.72 -0.61 -2.28
CA TYR A 89 15.51 0.23 -1.10
C TYR A 89 14.38 1.25 -1.31
N LEU A 90 14.38 1.93 -2.46
CA LEU A 90 13.33 2.92 -2.76
C LEU A 90 11.96 2.28 -2.74
N ASN A 91 11.76 1.13 -3.38
CA ASN A 91 10.48 0.44 -3.40
C ASN A 91 9.94 0.16 -2.00
N GLU A 92 10.79 -0.37 -1.08
CA GLU A 92 10.36 -0.70 0.27
C GLU A 92 10.05 0.55 1.11
N ILE A 93 10.96 1.54 1.10
CA ILE A 93 10.84 2.74 1.93
C ILE A 93 9.67 3.60 1.44
N THR A 94 9.53 3.81 0.13
CA THR A 94 8.47 4.65 -0.41
C THR A 94 7.09 4.02 -0.27
N ASP A 95 7.00 2.69 -0.30
CA ASP A 95 5.75 1.99 -0.06
C ASP A 95 5.25 2.21 1.37
N ILE A 96 6.14 2.09 2.36
CA ILE A 96 5.82 2.35 3.77
C ILE A 96 5.43 3.82 3.98
N ALA A 97 6.21 4.75 3.41
CA ALA A 97 5.95 6.19 3.54
C ALA A 97 4.61 6.60 2.89
N ALA A 98 4.32 6.08 1.70
CA ALA A 98 3.08 6.34 0.98
C ALA A 98 1.85 5.74 1.71
N ASP A 99 1.96 4.51 2.21
CA ASP A 99 0.89 3.89 3.01
C ASP A 99 0.62 4.71 4.28
N ALA A 100 1.66 5.11 5.01
CA ALA A 100 1.53 5.92 6.22
C ALA A 100 0.83 7.26 5.92
N ALA A 101 1.23 7.95 4.86
CA ALA A 101 0.64 9.22 4.47
C ALA A 101 -0.85 9.09 4.10
N LEU A 102 -1.23 8.03 3.35
CA LEU A 102 -2.61 7.81 2.92
C LEU A 102 -3.52 7.31 4.05
N TYR A 103 -2.98 6.71 5.11
CA TYR A 103 -3.76 6.22 6.26
C TYR A 103 -3.93 7.29 7.34
N LEU A 104 -2.97 8.22 7.45
CA LEU A 104 -2.95 9.28 8.46
C LEU A 104 -4.23 10.13 8.52
N PRO A 105 -4.90 10.50 7.41
CA PRO A 105 -6.12 11.32 7.46
C PRO A 105 -7.21 10.80 8.37
N PHE A 106 -7.32 9.47 8.51
CA PHE A 106 -8.32 8.85 9.38
C PHE A 106 -8.10 9.14 10.88
N ALA A 107 -6.89 9.55 11.28
CA ALA A 107 -6.61 9.96 12.67
C ALA A 107 -7.40 11.22 13.09
N PHE A 108 -7.87 11.99 12.13
CA PHE A 108 -8.60 13.25 12.33
C PHE A 108 -10.12 13.10 12.17
N ILE A 109 -10.62 11.88 11.98
CA ILE A 109 -12.03 11.58 11.71
C ILE A 109 -12.60 10.71 12.84
N VAL A 110 -13.65 11.17 13.50
CA VAL A 110 -14.39 10.37 14.49
C VAL A 110 -15.09 9.19 13.79
N PRO A 111 -15.10 7.98 14.39
CA PRO A 111 -14.71 7.62 15.74
C PRO A 111 -13.26 7.18 15.91
N PHE A 112 -12.43 7.28 14.88
CA PHE A 112 -11.03 6.86 14.98
C PHE A 112 -10.24 7.82 15.88
N GLY A 113 -9.22 7.28 16.55
CA GLY A 113 -8.31 8.05 17.39
C GLY A 113 -6.89 8.04 16.83
N GLY A 114 -6.12 9.10 17.13
CA GLY A 114 -4.72 9.21 16.68
C GLY A 114 -3.86 8.01 17.07
N VAL A 115 -3.99 7.50 18.30
CA VAL A 115 -3.26 6.31 18.77
C VAL A 115 -3.64 5.06 17.98
N GLN A 116 -4.91 4.87 17.67
CA GLN A 116 -5.39 3.71 16.91
C GLN A 116 -4.83 3.71 15.49
N ILE A 117 -4.89 4.86 14.81
CA ILE A 117 -4.36 4.98 13.43
C ILE A 117 -2.84 4.91 13.43
N ALA A 118 -2.15 5.49 14.41
CA ALA A 118 -0.69 5.35 14.55
C ALA A 118 -0.28 3.88 14.73
N LEU A 119 -1.01 3.12 15.54
CA LEU A 119 -0.78 1.68 15.71
C LEU A 119 -1.04 0.91 14.40
N PHE A 120 -2.11 1.24 13.68
CA PHE A 120 -2.41 0.64 12.38
C PHE A 120 -1.27 0.89 11.37
N ILE A 121 -0.79 2.13 11.26
CA ILE A 121 0.32 2.52 10.38
C ILE A 121 1.60 1.77 10.78
N TRP A 122 1.92 1.74 12.07
CA TRP A 122 3.10 1.04 12.58
C TRP A 122 3.05 -0.47 12.27
N LEU A 123 1.92 -1.12 12.55
CA LEU A 123 1.73 -2.54 12.24
C LEU A 123 1.79 -2.81 10.74
N ALA A 124 1.25 -1.93 9.90
CA ALA A 124 1.36 -2.02 8.45
C ALA A 124 2.83 -2.00 8.01
N ALA A 125 3.66 -1.09 8.55
CA ALA A 125 5.10 -1.05 8.30
C ALA A 125 5.80 -2.32 8.81
N MET A 126 5.42 -2.82 10.00
CA MET A 126 5.98 -4.06 10.55
C MET A 126 5.67 -5.28 9.67
N THR A 127 4.50 -5.34 9.00
CA THR A 127 4.24 -6.45 8.07
C THR A 127 5.24 -6.45 6.91
N GLU A 128 5.58 -5.29 6.34
CA GLU A 128 6.58 -5.22 5.26
C GLU A 128 7.98 -5.55 5.77
N PHE A 129 8.36 -5.03 6.93
CA PHE A 129 9.64 -5.33 7.57
C PHE A 129 9.81 -6.85 7.82
N CYS A 130 8.81 -7.51 8.44
CA CYS A 130 8.82 -8.96 8.63
C CYS A 130 8.90 -9.72 7.28
N GLY A 131 8.29 -9.18 6.23
CA GLY A 131 8.37 -9.73 4.89
C GLY A 131 9.78 -9.72 4.31
N VAL A 132 10.48 -8.59 4.46
CA VAL A 132 11.86 -8.40 3.97
C VAL A 132 12.86 -9.22 4.78
N LEU A 133 12.67 -9.35 6.10
CA LEU A 133 13.55 -10.20 6.95
C LEU A 133 13.57 -11.65 6.48
N GLY A 134 12.47 -12.18 5.94
CA GLY A 134 12.46 -13.51 5.34
C GLY A 134 13.47 -13.67 4.21
N GLN A 135 13.71 -12.61 3.43
CA GLN A 135 14.71 -12.61 2.36
C GLN A 135 16.15 -12.62 2.91
N ILE A 136 16.41 -11.90 4.00
CA ILE A 136 17.72 -11.86 4.66
C ILE A 136 18.11 -13.23 5.18
N HIS A 137 17.15 -14.00 5.68
CA HIS A 137 17.36 -15.35 6.18
C HIS A 137 17.30 -16.46 5.10
N GLY A 138 17.37 -16.10 3.82
CA GLY A 138 17.49 -17.05 2.70
C GLY A 138 16.19 -17.68 2.22
N ASN A 139 15.04 -17.35 2.83
CA ASN A 139 13.73 -17.98 2.56
C ASN A 139 12.84 -17.19 1.60
N GLY A 140 13.41 -16.20 0.89
CA GLY A 140 12.68 -15.28 0.04
C GLY A 140 11.80 -14.31 0.82
N ARG A 141 11.34 -13.25 0.14
CA ARG A 141 10.41 -12.29 0.72
C ARG A 141 9.07 -12.95 1.06
N ARG A 142 8.61 -12.76 2.30
CA ARG A 142 7.36 -13.36 2.79
C ARG A 142 6.16 -12.45 2.53
N TYR A 143 5.07 -13.07 2.06
CA TYR A 143 3.79 -12.38 1.79
C TYR A 143 2.62 -13.03 2.54
N ASP A 144 2.93 -13.93 3.47
CA ASP A 144 1.94 -14.69 4.25
C ASP A 144 1.07 -13.78 5.11
N GLY A 145 -0.10 -14.28 5.46
CA GLY A 145 -1.02 -13.64 6.38
C GLY A 145 -2.26 -13.07 5.69
N PRO A 146 -3.33 -12.83 6.47
CA PRO A 146 -4.64 -12.46 5.93
C PRO A 146 -4.79 -10.98 5.59
N PHE A 147 -3.85 -10.11 6.01
CA PHE A 147 -3.98 -8.66 5.85
C PHE A 147 -2.70 -8.05 5.27
N GLY A 148 -2.43 -8.40 4.01
CA GLY A 148 -1.30 -7.92 3.24
C GLY A 148 -1.54 -6.52 2.65
N LYS A 149 -0.58 -6.03 1.83
CA LYS A 149 -0.62 -4.69 1.23
C LYS A 149 -1.89 -4.43 0.43
N SER A 150 -2.34 -5.40 -0.38
CA SER A 150 -3.55 -5.25 -1.19
C SER A 150 -4.82 -5.20 -0.33
N ASP A 151 -4.86 -5.99 0.75
CA ASP A 151 -6.00 -6.01 1.67
C ASP A 151 -6.11 -4.69 2.44
N ARG A 152 -4.97 -4.12 2.86
CA ARG A 152 -4.91 -2.78 3.46
C ARG A 152 -5.41 -1.70 2.52
N ALA A 153 -4.93 -1.72 1.26
CA ALA A 153 -5.37 -0.76 0.26
C ALA A 153 -6.88 -0.85 0.00
N PHE A 154 -7.42 -2.06 -0.09
CA PHE A 154 -8.86 -2.28 -0.22
C PHE A 154 -9.62 -1.78 1.01
N PHE A 155 -9.19 -2.13 2.21
CA PHE A 155 -9.82 -1.74 3.46
C PHE A 155 -9.88 -0.21 3.61
N ILE A 156 -8.75 0.46 3.45
CA ILE A 156 -8.66 1.92 3.53
C ILE A 156 -9.46 2.60 2.41
N GLY A 157 -9.41 2.05 1.19
CA GLY A 157 -10.23 2.53 0.08
C GLY A 157 -11.72 2.41 0.36
N ALA A 158 -12.17 1.30 0.95
CA ALA A 158 -13.56 1.10 1.34
C ALA A 158 -14.01 2.07 2.45
N LEU A 159 -13.16 2.33 3.45
CA LEU A 159 -13.42 3.34 4.47
C LEU A 159 -13.54 4.74 3.84
N ALA A 160 -12.68 5.08 2.90
CA ALA A 160 -12.73 6.36 2.20
C ALA A 160 -14.01 6.53 1.38
N VAL A 161 -14.43 5.51 0.64
CA VAL A 161 -15.71 5.49 -0.09
C VAL A 161 -16.88 5.68 0.87
N TRP A 162 -16.89 4.93 1.98
CA TRP A 162 -17.94 5.09 3.00
C TRP A 162 -18.01 6.53 3.51
N TYR A 163 -16.88 7.09 3.91
CA TYR A 163 -16.81 8.45 4.42
C TYR A 163 -17.24 9.48 3.38
N ALA A 164 -16.81 9.32 2.13
CA ALA A 164 -17.18 10.22 1.04
C ALA A 164 -18.69 10.24 0.77
N ILE A 165 -19.39 9.11 0.96
CA ILE A 165 -20.84 8.98 0.74
C ILE A 165 -21.63 9.40 1.99
N ALA A 166 -21.26 8.86 3.16
CA ALA A 166 -22.04 9.00 4.39
C ALA A 166 -21.70 10.27 5.19
N GLY A 167 -20.53 10.90 4.94
CA GLY A 167 -20.05 12.08 5.67
C GLY A 167 -19.61 11.81 7.11
N SER A 168 -19.83 10.60 7.63
CA SER A 168 -19.50 10.22 9.00
C SER A 168 -19.33 8.71 9.12
N PHE A 169 -18.73 8.27 10.26
CA PHE A 169 -18.63 6.87 10.62
C PHE A 169 -19.50 6.54 11.83
N HIS A 170 -20.11 5.38 11.83
CA HIS A 170 -20.73 4.80 13.01
C HIS A 170 -19.66 4.28 13.97
N SER A 171 -19.96 4.22 15.29
CA SER A 171 -19.04 3.71 16.34
C SER A 171 -18.51 2.29 16.07
N LEU A 172 -19.22 1.46 15.32
CA LEU A 172 -18.76 0.14 14.90
C LEU A 172 -17.44 0.18 14.10
N PHE A 173 -17.17 1.26 13.36
CA PHE A 173 -15.92 1.41 12.61
C PHE A 173 -14.69 1.53 13.52
N TYR A 174 -14.86 2.03 14.74
CA TYR A 174 -13.81 2.00 15.77
C TYR A 174 -13.40 0.57 16.12
N ILE A 175 -14.37 -0.33 16.29
CA ILE A 175 -14.11 -1.75 16.57
C ILE A 175 -13.50 -2.41 15.33
N LEU A 176 -14.00 -2.12 14.14
CA LEU A 176 -13.48 -2.66 12.88
C LEU A 176 -12.00 -2.32 12.68
N MET A 177 -11.57 -1.10 13.03
CA MET A 177 -10.18 -0.69 12.96
C MET A 177 -9.29 -1.47 13.95
N TRP A 178 -9.78 -1.78 15.16
CA TRP A 178 -9.05 -2.63 16.10
C TRP A 178 -8.92 -4.07 15.59
N LEU A 179 -9.96 -4.60 14.95
CA LEU A 179 -9.90 -5.91 14.30
C LEU A 179 -8.88 -5.91 13.15
N ALA A 180 -8.79 -4.83 12.39
CA ALA A 180 -7.76 -4.65 11.36
C ALA A 180 -6.34 -4.61 11.97
N CYS A 181 -6.14 -3.94 13.09
CA CYS A 181 -4.86 -3.97 13.83
C CYS A 181 -4.52 -5.40 14.30
N ALA A 182 -5.48 -6.14 14.81
CA ALA A 182 -5.28 -7.54 15.22
C ALA A 182 -4.91 -8.44 14.00
N ALA A 183 -5.56 -8.22 12.85
CA ALA A 183 -5.23 -8.95 11.62
C ALA A 183 -3.82 -8.62 11.11
N LEU A 184 -3.37 -7.37 11.23
CA LEU A 184 -1.98 -6.97 10.92
C LEU A 184 -0.98 -7.64 11.85
N PHE A 185 -1.24 -7.65 13.16
CA PHE A 185 -0.40 -8.33 14.14
C PHE A 185 -0.28 -9.83 13.80
N TYR A 186 -1.41 -10.48 13.51
CA TYR A 186 -1.41 -11.87 13.09
C TYR A 186 -0.67 -12.10 11.77
N THR A 187 -0.72 -11.13 10.85
CA THR A 187 0.06 -11.17 9.60
C THR A 187 1.56 -11.13 9.88
N CYS A 188 2.03 -10.25 10.79
CA CYS A 188 3.43 -10.23 11.23
C CYS A 188 3.84 -11.58 11.81
N TYR A 189 3.03 -12.12 12.73
CA TYR A 189 3.28 -13.44 13.33
C TYR A 189 3.42 -14.54 12.27
N LYS A 190 2.49 -14.61 11.30
CA LYS A 190 2.54 -15.60 10.21
C LYS A 190 3.79 -15.46 9.35
N ARG A 191 4.21 -14.23 9.00
CA ARG A 191 5.43 -13.98 8.22
C ARG A 191 6.68 -14.48 8.94
N VAL A 192 6.76 -14.23 10.25
CA VAL A 192 7.89 -14.71 11.08
C VAL A 192 7.91 -16.24 11.15
N ILE A 193 6.81 -16.86 11.58
CA ILE A 193 6.74 -18.32 11.77
C ILE A 193 6.98 -19.06 10.45
N ASN A 194 6.41 -18.61 9.35
CA ASN A 194 6.61 -19.25 8.06
C ASN A 194 8.00 -18.95 7.47
N GLY A 195 8.62 -17.83 7.83
CA GLY A 195 10.01 -17.53 7.51
C GLY A 195 10.97 -18.48 8.23
N LEU A 196 10.70 -18.84 9.48
CA LEU A 196 11.52 -19.76 10.26
C LEU A 196 11.38 -21.23 9.83
N LYS A 197 10.21 -21.64 9.32
CA LYS A 197 9.95 -23.05 8.91
C LYS A 197 10.65 -23.45 7.62
N ALA A 198 11.13 -22.50 6.85
CA ALA A 198 11.76 -22.77 5.56
C ALA A 198 13.30 -22.95 5.66
N VAL A 199 13.85 -23.00 6.89
CA VAL A 199 15.29 -23.25 7.18
C VAL A 199 15.54 -24.74 7.37
#